data_1048a28c781bf2e0bb0499731cf78ab6
#
_entry.id   1048a28c781bf2e0bb0499731cf78ab6
#
_cell.length_a   1.000
_cell.length_b   1.000
_cell.length_c   1.000
_cell.angle_alpha   90.00
_cell.angle_beta   90.00
_cell.angle_gamma   90.00
#
_symmetry.space_group_name_H-M   'P 1'
#
loop_
_entity.id
_entity.type
_entity.pdbx_description
1 polymer ?
#
loop_
_entity_poly.entity_id
_entity_poly.type
_entity_poly.pdbx_seq_one_letter_code
_entity_poly.pdbx_strand_id
1 'polypeptide(L)'
;MANRRMFSLSVVDTDLFLDMPQSTQNLYFHLGMRADDDGFVSNTKKIMKMIGATEDDIKLLVAKQYIIPFDSGIIVIKHWRMNNYLRNDRYKETNYKEEKGKIVVDENLVYQMDTIGIHRLGKDSIGKDIYKNNNKEEIFDYDWVNEEK
;
A
#
# COMPACT_ATOMS: atom_id res chain seq x y z
N MET A 1 -7.86 15.20 -7.17
CA MET A 1 -7.04 14.46 -6.21
C MET A 1 -7.70 14.47 -4.85
N ALA A 2 -7.71 13.36 -4.16
CA ALA A 2 -8.32 13.28 -2.84
C ALA A 2 -7.55 14.11 -1.82
N ASN A 3 -8.28 14.82 -0.96
CA ASN A 3 -7.69 15.64 0.10
C ASN A 3 -7.60 14.89 1.44
N ARG A 4 -8.14 13.68 1.48
CA ARG A 4 -8.22 12.88 2.70
C ARG A 4 -7.74 11.47 2.41
N ARG A 5 -7.07 10.89 3.39
CA ARG A 5 -6.68 9.49 3.37
C ARG A 5 -7.05 8.87 4.72
N MET A 6 -7.25 7.56 4.70
CA MET A 6 -7.59 6.81 5.90
C MET A 6 -6.43 5.91 6.30
N PHE A 7 -6.37 5.62 7.59
CA PHE A 7 -5.41 4.67 8.16
C PHE A 7 -6.17 3.71 9.05
N SER A 8 -5.94 2.42 8.82
CA SER A 8 -6.63 1.37 9.56
C SER A 8 -5.95 1.13 10.91
N LEU A 9 -6.73 1.01 11.97
CA LEU A 9 -6.21 0.61 13.27
C LEU A 9 -5.55 -0.77 13.21
N SER A 10 -6.02 -1.65 12.34
CA SER A 10 -5.40 -2.97 12.16
C SER A 10 -3.96 -2.90 11.64
N VAL A 11 -3.57 -1.77 11.07
CA VAL A 11 -2.19 -1.53 10.60
C VAL A 11 -1.40 -0.72 11.62
N VAL A 12 -1.95 0.41 12.08
CA VAL A 12 -1.19 1.38 12.88
C VAL A 12 -1.30 1.16 14.38
N ASP A 13 -2.27 0.41 14.85
CA ASP A 13 -2.45 0.13 16.27
C ASP A 13 -1.96 -1.29 16.62
N THR A 14 -0.73 -1.58 16.21
CA THR A 14 -0.07 -2.87 16.46
C THR A 14 1.24 -2.62 17.18
N ASP A 15 1.71 -3.62 17.93
CA ASP A 15 2.98 -3.53 18.62
C ASP A 15 4.13 -3.28 17.63
N LEU A 16 4.09 -3.95 16.49
CA LEU A 16 5.12 -3.78 15.47
C LEU A 16 5.22 -2.34 14.99
N PHE A 17 4.09 -1.71 14.75
CA PHE A 17 4.07 -0.30 14.29
C PHE A 17 4.46 0.65 15.42
N LEU A 18 3.90 0.46 16.60
CA LEU A 18 4.09 1.35 17.74
C LEU A 18 5.50 1.26 18.33
N ASP A 19 6.20 0.14 18.13
CA ASP A 19 7.59 -0.01 18.57
C ASP A 19 8.59 0.73 17.66
N MET A 20 8.17 1.18 16.50
CA MET A 20 9.03 1.98 15.65
C MET A 20 9.26 3.38 16.24
N PRO A 21 10.40 4.03 15.96
CA PRO A 21 10.62 5.42 16.37
C PRO A 21 9.49 6.33 15.88
N GLN A 22 9.19 7.38 16.64
CA GLN A 22 8.15 8.33 16.27
C GLN A 22 8.41 8.98 14.91
N SER A 23 9.66 9.24 14.58
CA SER A 23 10.03 9.77 13.26
C SER A 23 9.68 8.83 12.13
N THR A 24 9.84 7.53 12.35
CA THR A 24 9.47 6.50 11.37
C THR A 24 7.95 6.41 11.22
N GLN A 25 7.23 6.40 12.34
CA GLN A 25 5.76 6.41 12.31
C GLN A 25 5.23 7.66 11.61
N ASN A 26 5.80 8.82 11.92
CA ASN A 26 5.44 10.08 11.29
C ASN A 26 5.65 10.06 9.79
N LEU A 27 6.78 9.49 9.34
CA LEU A 27 7.05 9.34 7.91
C LEU A 27 5.97 8.48 7.23
N TYR A 28 5.57 7.40 7.85
CA TYR A 28 4.52 6.53 7.32
C TYR A 28 3.23 7.31 7.05
N PHE A 29 2.78 8.10 8.01
CA PHE A 29 1.56 8.89 7.87
C PHE A 29 1.70 9.95 6.78
N HIS A 30 2.85 10.62 6.69
CA HIS A 30 3.07 11.64 5.67
C HIS A 30 3.13 11.05 4.26
N LEU A 31 3.74 9.87 4.11
CA LEU A 31 3.75 9.15 2.84
C LEU A 31 2.34 8.75 2.43
N GLY A 32 1.58 8.20 3.37
CA GLY A 32 0.21 7.78 3.12
C GLY A 32 -0.69 8.94 2.71
N MET A 33 -0.54 10.09 3.35
CA MET A 33 -1.33 11.28 3.02
C MET A 33 -1.09 11.78 1.59
N ARG A 34 0.11 11.57 1.08
CA ARG A 34 0.53 12.10 -0.23
C ARG A 34 0.57 11.05 -1.34
N ALA A 35 0.17 9.83 -1.02
CA ALA A 35 0.09 8.76 -2.00
C ALA A 35 -1.06 8.98 -2.98
N ASP A 36 -0.92 8.42 -4.18
CA ASP A 36 -2.02 8.42 -5.13
C ASP A 36 -3.11 7.42 -4.73
N ASP A 37 -4.13 7.26 -5.57
CA ASP A 37 -5.28 6.41 -5.23
C ASP A 37 -4.94 4.91 -5.17
N ASP A 38 -3.79 4.51 -5.67
CA ASP A 38 -3.27 3.14 -5.56
C ASP A 38 -2.18 2.98 -4.48
N GLY A 39 -1.82 4.06 -3.81
CA GLY A 39 -0.84 4.03 -2.72
C GLY A 39 0.60 4.30 -3.14
N PHE A 40 0.83 4.75 -4.37
CA PHE A 40 2.18 5.03 -4.88
C PHE A 40 2.61 6.45 -4.53
N VAL A 41 3.88 6.59 -4.18
CA VAL A 41 4.50 7.88 -3.84
C VAL A 41 5.77 8.05 -4.67
N SER A 42 5.87 9.15 -5.40
CA SER A 42 7.03 9.43 -6.27
C SER A 42 8.02 10.42 -5.66
N ASN A 43 7.58 11.25 -4.74
CA ASN A 43 8.38 12.34 -4.19
C ASN A 43 8.83 12.07 -2.74
N THR A 44 9.21 10.83 -2.47
CA THR A 44 9.59 10.36 -1.14
C THR A 44 10.68 11.21 -0.51
N LYS A 45 11.75 11.52 -1.26
CA LYS A 45 12.87 12.31 -0.74
C LYS A 45 12.45 13.73 -0.35
N LYS A 46 11.58 14.33 -1.14
CA LYS A 46 11.05 15.66 -0.84
C LYS A 46 10.22 15.66 0.43
N ILE A 47 9.36 14.65 0.59
CA ILE A 47 8.55 14.50 1.79
C ILE A 47 9.45 14.32 3.02
N MET A 48 10.43 13.43 2.93
CA MET A 48 11.38 13.19 4.02
C MET A 48 12.09 14.49 4.43
N LYS A 49 12.52 15.27 3.46
CA LYS A 49 13.19 16.53 3.72
C LYS A 49 12.26 17.54 4.41
N MET A 50 11.02 17.61 4.00
CA MET A 50 10.04 18.54 4.59
C MET A 50 9.74 18.24 6.04
N ILE A 51 9.72 16.96 6.43
CA ILE A 51 9.37 16.55 7.80
C ILE A 51 10.57 16.23 8.66
N GLY A 52 11.78 16.33 8.12
CA GLY A 52 13.01 16.01 8.86
C GLY A 52 13.25 14.53 9.09
N ALA A 53 12.69 13.67 8.26
CA ALA A 53 12.92 12.22 8.34
C ALA A 53 14.31 11.87 7.80
N THR A 54 14.87 10.77 8.31
CA THR A 54 16.20 10.31 7.94
C THR A 54 16.12 9.09 7.02
N GLU A 55 17.26 8.75 6.41
CA GLU A 55 17.38 7.51 5.62
C GLU A 55 17.08 6.26 6.47
N ASP A 56 17.41 6.29 7.75
CA ASP A 56 17.10 5.18 8.66
C ASP A 56 15.59 4.99 8.83
N ASP A 57 14.83 6.07 8.82
CA ASP A 57 13.37 5.98 8.92
C ASP A 57 12.78 5.25 7.72
N ILE A 58 13.22 5.60 6.51
CA ILE A 58 12.70 4.95 5.29
C ILE A 58 13.16 3.47 5.22
N LYS A 59 14.40 3.20 5.61
CA LYS A 59 14.93 1.84 5.65
C LYS A 59 14.17 0.97 6.63
N LEU A 60 13.76 1.52 7.75
CA LEU A 60 12.99 0.78 8.75
C LEU A 60 11.59 0.45 8.24
N LEU A 61 10.95 1.37 7.55
CA LEU A 61 9.64 1.10 6.92
C LEU A 61 9.74 -0.02 5.87
N VAL A 62 10.81 -0.04 5.09
CA VAL A 62 11.07 -1.13 4.13
C VAL A 62 11.30 -2.45 4.86
N ALA A 63 12.16 -2.44 5.86
CA ALA A 63 12.54 -3.65 6.62
C ALA A 63 11.35 -4.25 7.36
N LYS A 64 10.50 -3.41 7.93
CA LYS A 64 9.28 -3.84 8.63
C LYS A 64 8.10 -4.09 7.69
N GLN A 65 8.31 -3.94 6.40
CA GLN A 65 7.34 -4.23 5.35
C GLN A 65 6.09 -3.35 5.37
N TYR A 66 6.24 -2.07 5.68
CA TYR A 66 5.17 -1.09 5.57
C TYR A 66 5.13 -0.41 4.21
N ILE A 67 6.26 -0.40 3.50
CA ILE A 67 6.35 0.11 2.14
C ILE A 67 7.15 -0.85 1.27
N ILE A 68 6.90 -0.81 -0.03
CA ILE A 68 7.65 -1.56 -1.03
C ILE A 68 8.38 -0.56 -1.92
N PRO A 69 9.73 -0.57 -1.96
CA PRO A 69 10.48 0.30 -2.85
C PRO A 69 10.65 -0.32 -4.23
N PHE A 70 10.73 0.53 -5.24
CA PHE A 70 11.03 0.14 -6.61
C PHE A 70 12.35 0.77 -7.06
N ASP A 71 12.99 0.17 -8.06
CA ASP A 71 14.26 0.67 -8.60
C ASP A 71 14.15 2.10 -9.16
N SER A 72 12.98 2.47 -9.60
CA SER A 72 12.68 3.82 -10.11
C SER A 72 12.69 4.90 -9.04
N GLY A 73 12.80 4.56 -7.76
CA GLY A 73 12.70 5.50 -6.64
C GLY A 73 11.27 5.72 -6.15
N ILE A 74 10.31 5.13 -6.81
CA ILE A 74 8.89 5.15 -6.40
C ILE A 74 8.70 4.12 -5.31
N ILE A 75 7.83 4.41 -4.35
CA ILE A 75 7.43 3.45 -3.32
C ILE A 75 5.92 3.26 -3.37
N VAL A 76 5.44 2.15 -2.82
CA VAL A 76 4.02 1.92 -2.60
C VAL A 76 3.78 1.56 -1.14
N ILE A 77 2.69 2.06 -0.59
CA ILE A 77 2.25 1.71 0.77
C ILE A 77 1.71 0.27 0.72
N LYS A 78 2.39 -0.64 1.41
CA LYS A 78 2.07 -2.07 1.34
C LYS A 78 0.64 -2.38 1.80
N HIS A 79 0.17 -1.73 2.85
CA HIS A 79 -1.15 -1.93 3.44
C HIS A 79 -2.18 -0.93 2.90
N TRP A 80 -1.97 -0.41 1.70
CA TRP A 80 -2.79 0.64 1.14
C TRP A 80 -4.27 0.29 1.10
N ARG A 81 -4.59 -0.88 0.61
CA ARG A 81 -5.98 -1.30 0.45
C ARG A 81 -6.66 -1.63 1.77
N MET A 82 -5.89 -1.93 2.81
CA MET A 82 -6.40 -2.03 4.17
C MET A 82 -6.73 -0.65 4.74
N ASN A 83 -5.91 0.34 4.40
CA ASN A 83 -6.08 1.70 4.89
C ASN A 83 -7.15 2.48 4.13
N ASN A 84 -7.24 2.29 2.82
CA ASN A 84 -8.08 3.13 1.97
C ASN A 84 -8.95 2.31 1.05
N TYR A 85 -10.21 2.69 0.99
CA TYR A 85 -11.16 2.20 0.00
C TYR A 85 -11.66 3.40 -0.82
N LEU A 86 -11.61 3.28 -2.14
CA LEU A 86 -12.13 4.30 -3.05
C LEU A 86 -13.23 3.74 -3.92
N ARG A 87 -14.32 4.47 -4.01
CA ARG A 87 -15.42 4.15 -4.89
C ARG A 87 -14.95 4.22 -6.34
N ASN A 88 -15.47 3.33 -7.18
CA ASN A 88 -15.07 3.27 -8.58
C ASN A 88 -15.27 4.58 -9.34
N ASP A 89 -16.29 5.35 -8.96
CA ASP A 89 -16.59 6.63 -9.59
C ASP A 89 -15.57 7.73 -9.23
N ARG A 90 -14.79 7.54 -8.15
CA ARG A 90 -13.78 8.50 -7.70
C ARG A 90 -12.35 8.01 -7.90
N TYR A 91 -12.20 6.71 -8.14
CA TYR A 91 -10.90 6.09 -8.28
C TYR A 91 -10.22 6.54 -9.58
N LYS A 92 -8.97 6.97 -9.44
CA LYS A 92 -8.09 7.25 -10.57
C LYS A 92 -6.88 6.32 -10.48
N GLU A 93 -6.69 5.49 -11.51
CA GLU A 93 -5.55 4.60 -11.56
C GLU A 93 -4.24 5.38 -11.53
N THR A 94 -3.24 4.80 -10.85
CA THR A 94 -1.89 5.39 -10.75
C THR A 94 -1.29 5.62 -12.13
N ASN A 95 -0.45 6.66 -12.23
CA ASN A 95 0.38 6.88 -13.42
C ASN A 95 1.55 5.90 -13.50
N TYR A 96 1.88 5.23 -12.38
CA TYR A 96 3.00 4.30 -12.25
C TYR A 96 2.58 2.88 -12.59
N LYS A 97 2.12 2.68 -13.81
CA LYS A 97 1.55 1.41 -14.27
C LYS A 97 2.58 0.30 -14.35
N GLU A 98 3.83 0.64 -14.65
CA GLU A 98 4.92 -0.33 -14.68
C GLU A 98 5.17 -0.89 -13.28
N GLU A 99 5.26 -0.03 -12.27
CA GLU A 99 5.42 -0.44 -10.88
C GLU A 99 4.20 -1.22 -10.38
N LYS A 100 3.01 -0.76 -10.71
CA LYS A 100 1.77 -1.46 -10.35
C LYS A 100 1.73 -2.87 -10.94
N GLY A 101 2.26 -3.06 -12.13
CA GLY A 101 2.35 -4.36 -12.77
C GLY A 101 3.27 -5.35 -12.06
N LYS A 102 4.12 -4.87 -11.16
CA LYS A 102 5.07 -5.70 -10.40
C LYS A 102 4.52 -6.17 -9.06
N ILE A 103 3.34 -5.73 -8.67
CA ILE A 103 2.73 -6.09 -7.40
C ILE A 103 1.40 -6.77 -7.61
N VAL A 104 1.01 -7.58 -6.63
CA VAL A 104 -0.30 -8.24 -6.58
C VAL A 104 -0.92 -7.97 -5.21
N VAL A 105 -2.24 -8.03 -5.16
CA VAL A 105 -2.99 -7.90 -3.89
C VAL A 105 -3.25 -9.31 -3.37
N ASP A 106 -2.85 -9.58 -2.14
CA ASP A 106 -3.10 -10.88 -1.53
C ASP A 106 -4.50 -10.96 -0.90
N GLU A 107 -4.81 -12.09 -0.30
CA GLU A 107 -6.12 -12.34 0.32
C GLU A 107 -6.43 -11.40 1.49
N ASN A 108 -5.40 -10.79 2.09
CA ASN A 108 -5.55 -9.86 3.21
C ASN A 108 -5.56 -8.38 2.76
N LEU A 109 -5.68 -8.12 1.46
CA LEU A 109 -5.66 -6.79 0.86
C LEU A 109 -4.30 -6.08 1.03
N VAL A 110 -3.23 -6.87 1.10
CA VAL A 110 -1.87 -6.38 1.24
C VAL A 110 -1.15 -6.54 -0.09
N TYR A 111 -0.42 -5.51 -0.50
CA TYR A 111 0.40 -5.58 -1.70
C TYR A 111 1.61 -6.48 -1.45
N GLN A 112 1.88 -7.35 -2.42
CA GLN A 112 3.06 -8.21 -2.42
C GLN A 112 3.78 -8.03 -3.75
N MET A 113 5.11 -8.14 -3.73
CA MET A 113 5.86 -8.20 -4.98
C MET A 113 5.46 -9.45 -5.75
N ASP A 114 5.21 -9.28 -7.03
CA ASP A 114 4.85 -10.40 -7.90
C ASP A 114 6.10 -11.21 -8.27
N THR A 115 6.63 -11.93 -7.30
CA THR A 115 7.75 -12.87 -7.51
C THR A 115 7.31 -14.10 -8.29
N ILE A 116 6.00 -14.34 -8.34
CA ILE A 116 5.39 -15.45 -9.07
C ILE A 116 5.27 -15.14 -10.57
N GLY A 117 5.51 -13.89 -10.97
CA GLY A 117 5.51 -13.51 -12.38
C GLY A 117 6.42 -14.37 -13.25
N ILE A 118 7.54 -14.81 -12.70
CA ILE A 118 8.47 -15.73 -13.37
C ILE A 118 7.84 -17.11 -13.54
N HIS A 119 6.93 -17.50 -12.67
CA HIS A 119 6.25 -18.79 -12.68
C HIS A 119 4.90 -18.77 -13.40
N ARG A 120 4.43 -17.61 -13.84
CA ARG A 120 3.15 -17.47 -14.55
C ARG A 120 3.05 -18.30 -15.82
N LEU A 121 4.16 -18.51 -16.48
CA LEU A 121 4.21 -19.31 -17.71
C LEU A 121 3.84 -20.77 -17.49
N GLY A 122 3.85 -21.24 -16.25
CA GLY A 122 3.50 -22.63 -15.93
C GLY A 122 2.33 -22.82 -14.97
N LYS A 123 1.73 -21.74 -14.45
CA LYS A 123 0.73 -21.84 -13.37
C LYS A 123 -0.42 -20.82 -13.48
N ASP A 124 -0.90 -20.57 -14.67
CA ASP A 124 -1.98 -19.62 -14.92
C ASP A 124 -3.26 -19.92 -14.14
N SER A 125 -3.55 -21.21 -13.90
CA SER A 125 -4.75 -21.62 -13.15
C SER A 125 -4.69 -21.21 -11.68
N ILE A 126 -3.51 -21.18 -11.07
CA ILE A 126 -3.34 -20.78 -9.68
C ILE A 126 -3.50 -19.27 -9.52
N GLY A 127 -3.00 -18.52 -10.48
CA GLY A 127 -3.18 -17.08 -10.51
C GLY A 127 -4.65 -16.67 -10.58
N LYS A 128 -5.44 -17.39 -11.35
CA LYS A 128 -6.88 -17.12 -11.47
C LYS A 128 -7.64 -17.39 -10.18
N ASP A 129 -7.25 -18.41 -9.44
CA ASP A 129 -7.90 -18.77 -8.17
C ASP A 129 -7.60 -17.72 -7.09
N ILE A 130 -6.39 -17.20 -7.08
CA ILE A 130 -5.99 -16.13 -6.17
C ILE A 130 -6.81 -14.85 -6.46
N TYR A 131 -7.00 -14.52 -7.72
CA TYR A 131 -7.80 -13.36 -8.10
C TYR A 131 -9.28 -13.51 -7.72
N LYS A 132 -9.81 -14.71 -7.78
CA LYS A 132 -11.20 -14.96 -7.35
C LYS A 132 -11.37 -14.77 -5.84
N ASN A 133 -10.37 -15.17 -5.08
CA ASN A 133 -10.41 -14.98 -3.63
C ASN A 133 -10.30 -13.50 -3.26
N ASN A 134 -9.47 -12.77 -3.95
CA ASN A 134 -9.34 -11.33 -3.72
C ASN A 134 -10.65 -10.58 -3.99
N ASN A 135 -11.39 -11.01 -5.00
CA ASN A 135 -12.68 -10.41 -5.30
C ASN A 135 -13.71 -10.62 -4.18
N LYS A 136 -13.62 -11.74 -3.47
CA LYS A 136 -14.51 -11.97 -2.32
C LYS A 136 -14.19 -11.08 -1.15
N GLU A 137 -12.93 -10.75 -0.98
CA GLU A 137 -12.50 -9.89 0.12
C GLU A 137 -12.77 -8.42 -0.17
N GLU A 138 -12.76 -8.03 -1.42
CA GLU A 138 -13.20 -6.71 -1.81
C GLU A 138 -14.68 -6.45 -1.43
N ILE A 139 -15.48 -7.51 -1.37
CA ILE A 139 -16.87 -7.43 -0.92
C ILE A 139 -16.92 -7.13 0.59
N PHE A 140 -15.96 -7.64 1.37
CA PHE A 140 -15.85 -7.30 2.79
C PHE A 140 -15.53 -5.82 3.02
N ASP A 141 -14.72 -5.23 2.18
CA ASP A 141 -14.44 -3.80 2.25
C ASP A 141 -15.70 -2.95 2.05
N TYR A 142 -16.60 -3.42 1.23
CA TYR A 142 -17.89 -2.76 1.05
C TYR A 142 -18.72 -2.75 2.32
N ASP A 143 -18.79 -3.88 3.01
CA ASP A 143 -19.55 -3.99 4.24
C ASP A 143 -18.95 -3.09 5.32
N TRP A 144 -17.63 -3.03 5.40
CA TRP A 144 -16.91 -2.17 6.32
C TRP A 144 -17.19 -0.68 6.06
N VAL A 145 -17.17 -0.27 4.79
CA VAL A 145 -17.46 1.13 4.41
C VAL A 145 -18.92 1.49 4.67
N ASN A 146 -19.83 0.54 4.50
CA ASN A 146 -21.26 0.75 4.76
C ASN A 146 -21.56 0.87 6.24
N GLU A 147 -20.82 0.19 7.11
CA GLU A 147 -21.00 0.27 8.55
C GLU A 147 -20.65 1.64 9.12
N GLU A 148 -19.75 2.39 8.48
CA GLU A 148 -19.35 3.73 8.90
C GLU A 148 -20.33 4.82 8.46
N LYS A 149 -21.33 4.49 7.69
CA LYS A 149 -22.36 5.39 7.27
C LYS A 149 -23.56 5.35 8.21
#